data_72946891bdd7bb16fd14c751dcf2d920
#
_entry.id   72946891bdd7bb16fd14c751dcf2d920
#
_cell.length_a   1.000
_cell.length_b   1.000
_cell.length_c   1.000
_cell.angle_alpha   90.00
_cell.angle_beta   90.00
_cell.angle_gamma   90.00
#
_symmetry.space_group_name_H-M   'P 1'
#
loop_
_entity.id
_entity.type
_entity.pdbx_description
1 polymer ?
#
loop_
_entity_poly.entity_id
_entity_poly.type
_entity_poly.pdbx_seq_one_letter_code
_entity_poly.pdbx_strand_id
1 'polypeptide(L)'
;STSACARACEGLRAETRAETLGRDVARGDATWTCGFSERAMTRAGEPTPTTARRSVERLDVRGLSLLIDFVSEEEEKELAALALAAGDETRLARRRVKHFGYAFDYGTRDANVAVEAIPELVMRVLRRLPKETPGYESAMRCDQVTVNEYPRGVGLAPHVDTHSAFGPTILSLSLLGDAVMEFRSSGEEHRALFLPRRSLLVMHSDARYRWQHYIPHRKFDDVEGACTPRGEVRLSYTFRERRHGPCECEFPLQCDSRGGVESKCSKRRAGETQRFSNAVGDAR
;
A
#
# COMPACT_ATOMS: atom_id res chain seq x y z
N SER A 1 -20.86 -9.04 -1.23
CA SER A 1 -20.43 -8.78 0.16
C SER A 1 -20.22 -7.29 0.48
N THR A 2 -19.96 -6.42 -0.51
CA THR A 2 -19.87 -4.96 -0.34
C THR A 2 -21.21 -4.32 0.06
N SER A 3 -22.34 -4.92 -0.28
CA SER A 3 -23.69 -4.44 0.06
C SER A 3 -24.07 -4.67 1.53
N ALA A 4 -23.48 -5.65 2.22
CA ALA A 4 -23.79 -5.95 3.62
C ALA A 4 -23.06 -4.97 4.55
N CYS A 5 -21.82 -4.62 4.27
CA CYS A 5 -21.05 -3.64 5.06
C CYS A 5 -21.67 -2.23 4.99
N ALA A 6 -22.17 -1.82 3.81
CA ALA A 6 -22.85 -0.53 3.66
C ALA A 6 -24.15 -0.43 4.49
N ARG A 7 -24.93 -1.52 4.58
CA ARG A 7 -26.19 -1.54 5.36
C ARG A 7 -25.97 -1.55 6.87
N ALA A 8 -24.90 -2.19 7.35
CA ALA A 8 -24.57 -2.18 8.78
C ALA A 8 -24.16 -0.80 9.29
N CYS A 9 -23.56 0.04 8.42
CA CYS A 9 -23.15 1.40 8.79
C CYS A 9 -24.30 2.43 8.77
N GLU A 10 -25.38 2.19 8.01
CA GLU A 10 -26.57 3.06 8.03
C GLU A 10 -27.39 2.91 9.32
N GLY A 11 -27.42 1.72 9.94
CA GLY A 11 -28.09 1.49 11.22
C GLY A 11 -27.47 2.26 12.39
N LEU A 12 -26.15 2.44 12.40
CA LEU A 12 -25.43 3.16 13.45
C LEU A 12 -25.62 4.69 13.45
N ARG A 13 -26.17 5.26 12.37
CA ARG A 13 -26.47 6.73 12.28
C ARG A 13 -27.84 7.11 12.85
N ALA A 14 -28.72 6.16 13.07
CA ALA A 14 -30.08 6.42 13.58
C ALA A 14 -30.18 6.45 15.10
N GLU A 15 -29.23 5.86 15.85
CA GLU A 15 -29.29 5.73 17.31
C GLU A 15 -28.64 6.88 18.09
N THR A 16 -27.94 7.83 17.44
CA THR A 16 -27.27 8.93 18.14
C THR A 16 -28.12 10.22 18.25
N ARG A 17 -29.42 10.16 18.06
CA ARG A 17 -30.28 11.38 18.08
C ARG A 17 -31.56 11.25 18.93
N ALA A 18 -31.51 10.59 20.06
CA ALA A 18 -32.51 10.75 21.13
C ALA A 18 -31.92 10.18 22.41
N GLU A 19 -31.61 11.02 23.36
CA GLU A 19 -31.88 10.89 24.78
C GLU A 19 -30.94 11.76 25.60
N THR A 20 -31.39 12.99 25.76
CA THR A 20 -31.08 13.79 26.94
C THR A 20 -32.34 13.76 27.79
N LEU A 21 -32.29 13.10 28.95
CA LEU A 21 -32.96 13.46 30.21
C LEU A 21 -33.06 12.25 31.20
N GLY A 22 -32.42 12.42 32.36
CA GLY A 22 -33.02 11.94 33.59
C GLY A 22 -32.38 10.78 34.35
N ARG A 23 -31.51 11.11 35.32
CA ARG A 23 -31.46 10.60 36.70
C ARG A 23 -31.03 9.16 37.03
N ASP A 24 -29.90 9.15 37.74
CA ASP A 24 -29.56 8.44 38.98
C ASP A 24 -29.82 6.92 39.15
N VAL A 25 -28.77 6.29 39.63
CA VAL A 25 -28.59 5.32 40.72
C VAL A 25 -27.91 3.99 40.32
N ALA A 26 -26.89 3.75 41.12
CA ALA A 26 -26.30 2.51 41.61
C ALA A 26 -25.12 1.87 40.87
N ARG A 27 -24.06 1.89 41.68
CA ARG A 27 -22.79 1.18 41.58
C ARG A 27 -22.95 -0.32 41.33
N GLY A 28 -22.18 -0.85 40.43
CA GLY A 28 -21.93 -2.27 40.29
C GLY A 28 -20.55 -2.45 39.67
N ASP A 29 -19.52 -2.72 40.51
CA ASP A 29 -18.18 -3.06 40.09
C ASP A 29 -18.17 -4.32 39.23
N ALA A 30 -17.91 -4.19 37.95
CA ALA A 30 -17.49 -5.29 37.09
C ALA A 30 -16.09 -4.99 36.59
N THR A 31 -15.10 -5.41 37.36
CA THR A 31 -13.68 -5.41 36.92
C THR A 31 -13.50 -6.46 35.84
N TRP A 32 -13.41 -5.98 34.60
CA TRP A 32 -12.87 -6.76 33.49
C TRP A 32 -11.37 -6.78 33.58
N THR A 33 -10.79 -7.83 34.16
CA THR A 33 -9.36 -8.10 34.11
C THR A 33 -9.02 -8.57 32.70
N CYS A 34 -8.54 -7.64 31.87
CA CYS A 34 -7.83 -7.95 30.65
C CYS A 34 -6.49 -8.58 31.06
N GLY A 35 -6.37 -9.90 30.85
CA GLY A 35 -5.12 -10.61 31.11
C GLY A 35 -4.01 -10.14 30.19
N PHE A 36 -3.29 -9.11 30.59
CA PHE A 36 -1.99 -8.79 30.04
C PHE A 36 -0.98 -9.82 30.55
N SER A 37 -0.56 -10.72 29.67
CA SER A 37 0.63 -11.53 29.90
C SER A 37 1.83 -10.58 29.94
N GLU A 38 2.41 -10.37 31.14
CA GLU A 38 3.70 -9.71 31.30
C GLU A 38 4.77 -10.51 30.55
N ARG A 39 5.16 -10.03 29.37
CA ARG A 39 6.41 -10.43 28.74
C ARG A 39 7.54 -9.68 29.44
N ALA A 40 8.43 -10.45 30.03
CA ALA A 40 9.66 -9.96 30.64
C ALA A 40 10.36 -8.91 29.77
N MET A 41 10.56 -7.72 30.34
CA MET A 41 11.45 -6.69 29.78
C MET A 41 12.88 -7.21 29.80
N THR A 42 13.37 -7.68 28.68
CA THR A 42 14.81 -7.78 28.41
C THR A 42 15.26 -6.48 27.75
N ARG A 43 16.44 -5.99 28.17
CA ARG A 43 17.14 -4.78 27.73
C ARG A 43 16.88 -4.40 26.28
N ALA A 44 16.76 -3.08 26.04
CA ALA A 44 16.58 -2.41 24.76
C ALA A 44 17.17 -3.18 23.55
N GLY A 45 16.36 -4.06 22.95
CA GLY A 45 16.59 -4.67 21.67
C GLY A 45 15.58 -4.12 20.69
N GLU A 46 16.02 -3.82 19.48
CA GLU A 46 15.12 -3.47 18.38
C GLU A 46 13.99 -4.51 18.27
N PRO A 47 12.74 -4.09 17.99
CA PRO A 47 11.64 -5.03 17.86
C PRO A 47 11.94 -6.01 16.73
N THR A 48 11.94 -7.30 17.02
CA THR A 48 12.06 -8.33 15.98
C THR A 48 10.73 -8.43 15.24
N PRO A 49 10.70 -8.15 13.94
CA PRO A 49 9.45 -8.20 13.17
C PRO A 49 8.85 -9.61 13.19
N THR A 50 7.58 -9.72 13.47
CA THR A 50 6.85 -11.00 13.44
C THR A 50 6.29 -11.23 12.04
N THR A 51 6.62 -12.35 11.42
CA THR A 51 6.07 -12.70 10.10
C THR A 51 4.62 -13.17 10.24
N ALA A 52 3.71 -12.50 9.56
CA ALA A 52 2.30 -12.90 9.46
C ALA A 52 2.11 -14.04 8.45
N ARG A 53 2.86 -15.11 8.61
CA ARG A 53 2.95 -16.22 7.66
C ARG A 53 1.59 -16.84 7.35
N ARG A 54 0.76 -17.11 8.38
CA ARG A 54 -0.55 -17.75 8.19
C ARG A 54 -1.54 -16.90 7.38
N SER A 55 -1.52 -15.58 7.54
CA SER A 55 -2.43 -14.69 6.79
C SER A 55 -2.09 -14.66 5.31
N VAL A 56 -0.81 -14.75 4.95
CA VAL A 56 -0.32 -14.74 3.57
C VAL A 56 -0.48 -16.10 2.89
N GLU A 57 -0.17 -17.20 3.59
CA GLU A 57 -0.30 -18.57 3.06
C GLU A 57 -1.75 -18.91 2.64
N ARG A 58 -2.75 -18.38 3.36
CA ARG A 58 -4.17 -18.57 3.03
C ARG A 58 -4.60 -17.91 1.73
N LEU A 59 -3.82 -16.95 1.22
CA LEU A 59 -4.17 -16.23 -0.01
C LEU A 59 -3.83 -17.01 -1.26
N ASP A 60 -2.94 -18.00 -1.17
CA ASP A 60 -2.44 -18.77 -2.33
C ASP A 60 -1.91 -17.86 -3.46
N VAL A 61 -1.19 -16.80 -3.08
CA VAL A 61 -0.50 -15.89 -4.00
C VAL A 61 0.99 -16.06 -3.83
N ARG A 62 1.63 -16.79 -4.74
CA ARG A 62 3.07 -17.04 -4.69
C ARG A 62 3.85 -15.73 -4.69
N GLY A 63 4.75 -15.57 -3.72
CA GLY A 63 5.64 -14.42 -3.65
C GLY A 63 5.15 -13.28 -2.76
N LEU A 64 4.15 -13.51 -1.90
CA LEU A 64 3.78 -12.58 -0.84
C LEU A 64 4.49 -12.93 0.47
N SER A 65 4.95 -11.90 1.20
CA SER A 65 5.35 -11.97 2.60
C SER A 65 4.91 -10.71 3.32
N LEU A 66 4.43 -10.84 4.56
CA LEU A 66 4.02 -9.72 5.39
C LEU A 66 4.72 -9.80 6.75
N LEU A 67 5.50 -8.77 7.05
CA LEU A 67 6.18 -8.59 8.33
C LEU A 67 5.39 -7.56 9.14
N ILE A 68 4.82 -7.99 10.27
CA ILE A 68 4.05 -7.14 11.19
C ILE A 68 5.02 -6.47 12.16
N ASP A 69 4.70 -5.25 12.59
CA ASP A 69 5.52 -4.43 13.49
C ASP A 69 6.98 -4.32 13.00
N PHE A 70 7.13 -4.14 11.70
CA PHE A 70 8.45 -3.98 11.06
C PHE A 70 9.19 -2.73 11.52
N VAL A 71 8.46 -1.69 11.87
CA VAL A 71 8.98 -0.46 12.48
C VAL A 71 8.34 -0.21 13.84
N SER A 72 9.07 0.44 14.75
CA SER A 72 8.53 0.87 16.04
C SER A 72 7.58 2.05 15.88
N GLU A 73 6.91 2.44 16.97
CA GLU A 73 6.06 3.63 16.99
C GLU A 73 6.86 4.92 16.84
N GLU A 74 8.07 4.95 17.37
CA GLU A 74 9.00 6.08 17.27
C GLU A 74 9.47 6.24 15.83
N GLU A 75 9.87 5.17 15.18
CA GLU A 75 10.29 5.17 13.77
C GLU A 75 9.13 5.53 12.84
N GLU A 76 7.92 5.07 13.14
CA GLU A 76 6.73 5.48 12.39
C GLU A 76 6.52 6.99 12.48
N LYS A 77 6.67 7.60 13.67
CA LYS A 77 6.56 9.06 13.84
C LYS A 77 7.64 9.80 13.06
N GLU A 78 8.89 9.33 13.10
CA GLU A 78 10.00 9.93 12.36
C GLU A 78 9.78 9.86 10.85
N LEU A 79 9.38 8.68 10.34
CA LEU A 79 9.08 8.48 8.92
C LEU A 79 7.86 9.30 8.46
N ALA A 80 6.83 9.41 9.31
CA ALA A 80 5.67 10.22 9.01
C ALA A 80 6.03 11.71 8.96
N ALA A 81 6.84 12.21 9.91
CA ALA A 81 7.32 13.58 9.91
C ALA A 81 8.15 13.89 8.65
N LEU A 82 9.02 12.97 8.25
CA LEU A 82 9.82 13.08 7.01
C LEU A 82 8.92 13.16 5.77
N ALA A 83 7.88 12.34 5.69
CA ALA A 83 6.94 12.35 4.57
C ALA A 83 6.15 13.66 4.48
N LEU A 84 5.75 14.22 5.62
CA LEU A 84 4.90 15.43 5.70
C LEU A 84 5.70 16.73 5.59
N ALA A 85 7.01 16.74 5.95
CA ALA A 85 7.86 17.92 5.90
C ALA A 85 8.32 18.34 4.50
N ALA A 86 8.07 17.53 3.50
CA ALA A 86 8.67 17.67 2.19
C ALA A 86 7.81 18.51 1.23
N GLY A 87 8.35 19.65 0.80
CA GLY A 87 7.67 20.68 0.01
C GLY A 87 7.41 20.38 -1.47
N ASP A 88 8.04 19.36 -2.07
CA ASP A 88 7.89 19.05 -3.50
C ASP A 88 6.98 17.83 -3.74
N GLU A 89 5.69 18.05 -3.56
CA GLU A 89 4.69 16.99 -3.72
C GLU A 89 3.94 17.12 -5.05
N THR A 90 3.88 16.04 -5.80
CA THR A 90 2.97 15.92 -6.94
C THR A 90 1.60 15.44 -6.45
N ARG A 91 0.56 16.22 -6.71
CA ARG A 91 -0.82 15.76 -6.48
C ARG A 91 -1.27 14.89 -7.64
N LEU A 92 -1.43 13.60 -7.40
CA LEU A 92 -2.03 12.66 -8.34
C LEU A 92 -3.46 12.37 -7.92
N ALA A 93 -4.43 12.93 -8.65
CA ALA A 93 -5.86 12.78 -8.38
C ALA A 93 -6.22 13.22 -6.94
N ARG A 94 -6.29 12.26 -6.00
CA ARG A 94 -6.74 12.49 -4.62
C ARG A 94 -5.69 12.17 -3.57
N ARG A 95 -4.46 11.81 -3.98
CA ARG A 95 -3.33 11.49 -3.08
C ARG A 95 -2.16 12.41 -3.33
N ARG A 96 -1.32 12.59 -2.31
CA ARG A 96 -0.02 13.25 -2.47
C ARG A 96 1.05 12.19 -2.70
N VAL A 97 2.00 12.50 -3.57
CA VAL A 97 3.09 11.59 -3.95
C VAL A 97 4.40 12.32 -3.88
N LYS A 98 5.39 11.74 -3.22
CA LYS A 98 6.78 12.18 -3.24
C LYS A 98 7.68 11.03 -3.67
N HIS A 99 8.74 11.36 -4.39
CA HIS A 99 9.76 10.40 -4.81
C HIS A 99 11.11 10.74 -4.18
N PHE A 100 11.87 9.71 -3.83
CA PHE A 100 13.27 9.79 -3.46
C PHE A 100 14.11 8.88 -4.36
N GLY A 101 15.38 9.25 -4.57
CA GLY A 101 16.28 8.58 -5.48
C GLY A 101 15.95 8.91 -6.92
N TYR A 102 14.85 8.37 -7.43
CA TYR A 102 14.37 8.62 -8.79
C TYR A 102 12.86 8.86 -8.83
N ALA A 103 12.42 9.81 -9.63
CA ALA A 103 11.01 10.04 -9.89
C ALA A 103 10.44 8.99 -10.86
N PHE A 104 9.24 8.50 -10.58
CA PHE A 104 8.48 7.70 -11.53
C PHE A 104 7.59 8.61 -12.36
N ASP A 105 7.79 8.62 -13.68
CA ASP A 105 6.94 9.33 -14.63
C ASP A 105 5.76 8.44 -15.03
N TYR A 106 4.55 8.87 -14.71
CA TYR A 106 3.32 8.14 -15.00
C TYR A 106 2.92 8.17 -16.49
N GLY A 107 3.44 9.12 -17.25
CA GLY A 107 3.20 9.24 -18.69
C GLY A 107 4.09 8.32 -19.51
N THR A 108 5.39 8.35 -19.28
CA THR A 108 6.39 7.49 -19.95
C THR A 108 6.50 6.12 -19.28
N ARG A 109 6.07 6.00 -18.02
CA ARG A 109 6.16 4.79 -17.19
C ARG A 109 7.60 4.34 -16.95
N ASP A 110 8.51 5.28 -16.76
CA ASP A 110 9.90 5.03 -16.41
C ASP A 110 10.31 5.75 -15.11
N ALA A 111 11.52 5.49 -14.63
CA ALA A 111 12.07 6.06 -13.41
C ALA A 111 13.52 6.52 -13.65
N ASN A 112 13.75 7.35 -14.67
CA ASN A 112 15.08 7.73 -15.14
C ASN A 112 15.53 9.11 -14.61
N VAL A 113 14.63 9.91 -14.05
CA VAL A 113 14.95 11.25 -13.55
C VAL A 113 15.37 11.18 -12.09
N ALA A 114 16.63 11.51 -11.80
CA ALA A 114 17.12 11.60 -10.42
C ALA A 114 16.45 12.77 -9.69
N VAL A 115 16.10 12.54 -8.43
CA VAL A 115 15.53 13.52 -7.51
C VAL A 115 16.29 13.51 -6.19
N GLU A 116 15.70 14.04 -5.11
CA GLU A 116 16.29 14.03 -3.78
C GLU A 116 16.73 12.61 -3.38
N ALA A 117 17.94 12.50 -2.81
CA ALA A 117 18.47 11.20 -2.36
C ALA A 117 17.54 10.53 -1.32
N ILE A 118 17.52 9.21 -1.30
CA ILE A 118 16.76 8.47 -0.28
C ILE A 118 17.36 8.79 1.10
N PRO A 119 16.55 9.31 2.04
CA PRO A 119 17.04 9.65 3.38
C PRO A 119 17.62 8.45 4.12
N GLU A 120 18.68 8.65 4.89
CA GLU A 120 19.35 7.56 5.61
C GLU A 120 18.41 6.85 6.60
N LEU A 121 17.48 7.56 7.24
CA LEU A 121 16.43 6.96 8.07
C LEU A 121 15.67 5.86 7.31
N VAL A 122 15.25 6.15 6.08
CA VAL A 122 14.49 5.24 5.22
C VAL A 122 15.33 4.01 4.85
N MET A 123 16.60 4.21 4.49
CA MET A 123 17.52 3.11 4.17
C MET A 123 17.89 2.28 5.40
N ARG A 124 18.04 2.90 6.58
CA ARG A 124 18.29 2.20 7.85
C ARG A 124 17.16 1.21 8.18
N VAL A 125 15.90 1.67 8.00
CA VAL A 125 14.73 0.80 8.19
C VAL A 125 14.76 -0.39 7.21
N LEU A 126 15.05 -0.13 5.94
CA LEU A 126 15.11 -1.19 4.93
C LEU A 126 16.19 -2.24 5.20
N ARG A 127 17.37 -1.82 5.70
CA ARG A 127 18.50 -2.74 6.01
C ARG A 127 18.21 -3.76 7.11
N ARG A 128 17.11 -3.58 7.87
CA ARG A 128 16.66 -4.56 8.87
C ARG A 128 15.85 -5.72 8.28
N LEU A 129 15.58 -5.69 6.98
CA LEU A 129 14.91 -6.80 6.32
C LEU A 129 15.70 -8.10 6.58
N PRO A 130 15.07 -9.18 7.08
CA PRO A 130 15.75 -10.44 7.30
C PRO A 130 16.33 -10.99 6.00
N LYS A 131 17.57 -11.50 6.05
CA LYS A 131 18.31 -11.99 4.87
C LYS A 131 17.62 -13.17 4.17
N GLU A 132 16.89 -13.96 4.94
CA GLU A 132 16.08 -15.07 4.46
C GLU A 132 14.80 -14.65 3.75
N THR A 133 14.46 -13.36 3.76
CA THR A 133 13.29 -12.85 3.06
C THR A 133 13.45 -13.03 1.55
N PRO A 134 12.52 -13.71 0.87
CA PRO A 134 12.58 -13.85 -0.57
C PRO A 134 12.65 -12.48 -1.27
N GLY A 135 13.62 -12.33 -2.17
CA GLY A 135 13.87 -11.05 -2.85
C GLY A 135 14.75 -10.05 -2.08
N TYR A 136 15.38 -10.49 -0.97
CA TYR A 136 16.28 -9.66 -0.15
C TYR A 136 17.32 -8.92 -0.99
N GLU A 137 18.01 -9.62 -1.88
CA GLU A 137 19.08 -9.02 -2.70
C GLU A 137 18.60 -7.85 -3.56
N SER A 138 17.44 -8.00 -4.19
CA SER A 138 16.81 -6.90 -4.96
C SER A 138 16.36 -5.76 -4.04
N ALA A 139 15.81 -6.08 -2.87
CA ALA A 139 15.41 -5.07 -1.89
C ALA A 139 16.61 -4.23 -1.41
N MET A 140 17.79 -4.85 -1.22
CA MET A 140 19.00 -4.14 -0.79
C MET A 140 19.61 -3.26 -1.89
N ARG A 141 19.24 -3.45 -3.15
CA ARG A 141 19.61 -2.56 -4.27
C ARG A 141 18.57 -1.47 -4.55
N CYS A 142 17.64 -1.27 -3.61
CA CYS A 142 16.63 -0.21 -3.71
C CYS A 142 17.29 1.15 -3.95
N ASP A 143 16.93 1.80 -5.04
CA ASP A 143 17.38 3.12 -5.45
C ASP A 143 16.23 4.09 -5.78
N GLN A 144 14.97 3.61 -5.67
CA GLN A 144 13.77 4.38 -5.88
C GLN A 144 12.76 4.14 -4.73
N VAL A 145 12.29 5.23 -4.13
CA VAL A 145 11.23 5.19 -3.11
C VAL A 145 10.11 6.13 -3.49
N THR A 146 8.87 5.62 -3.44
CA THR A 146 7.67 6.43 -3.60
C THR A 146 6.92 6.50 -2.27
N VAL A 147 6.72 7.69 -1.75
CA VAL A 147 5.86 7.94 -0.61
C VAL A 147 4.49 8.39 -1.11
N ASN A 148 3.44 7.70 -0.69
CA ASN A 148 2.07 8.06 -0.99
C ASN A 148 1.32 8.39 0.29
N GLU A 149 0.61 9.51 0.30
CA GLU A 149 -0.32 9.88 1.36
C GLU A 149 -1.75 9.73 0.86
N TYR A 150 -2.52 8.92 1.56
CA TYR A 150 -3.91 8.62 1.27
C TYR A 150 -4.81 9.17 2.38
N PRO A 151 -5.59 10.23 2.14
CA PRO A 151 -6.69 10.61 3.02
C PRO A 151 -7.72 9.49 3.16
N ARG A 152 -8.50 9.51 4.25
CA ARG A 152 -9.58 8.54 4.47
C ARG A 152 -10.48 8.38 3.25
N GLY A 153 -10.72 7.16 2.84
CA GLY A 153 -11.56 6.82 1.69
C GLY A 153 -10.87 6.89 0.34
N VAL A 154 -9.64 7.39 0.28
CA VAL A 154 -8.82 7.36 -0.93
C VAL A 154 -8.09 6.03 -1.02
N GLY A 155 -8.04 5.46 -2.20
CA GLY A 155 -7.38 4.20 -2.51
C GLY A 155 -6.42 4.33 -3.70
N LEU A 156 -6.06 3.20 -4.25
CA LEU A 156 -5.18 3.05 -5.40
C LEU A 156 -5.83 2.09 -6.40
N ALA A 157 -5.93 2.51 -7.65
CA ALA A 157 -6.52 1.69 -8.71
C ALA A 157 -5.73 0.38 -8.93
N PRO A 158 -6.40 -0.69 -9.41
CA PRO A 158 -5.74 -1.95 -9.73
C PRO A 158 -4.62 -1.76 -10.75
N HIS A 159 -3.42 -2.25 -10.42
CA HIS A 159 -2.24 -2.16 -11.28
C HIS A 159 -1.22 -3.24 -10.93
N VAL A 160 -0.32 -3.48 -11.86
CA VAL A 160 0.97 -4.15 -11.63
C VAL A 160 2.03 -3.07 -11.77
N ASP A 161 3.00 -3.04 -10.86
CA ASP A 161 4.13 -2.12 -11.01
C ASP A 161 4.87 -2.40 -12.33
N THR A 162 5.23 -1.33 -13.04
CA THR A 162 5.82 -1.39 -14.38
C THR A 162 7.01 -2.36 -14.42
N HIS A 163 6.93 -3.37 -15.30
CA HIS A 163 7.96 -4.40 -15.40
C HIS A 163 9.25 -3.87 -16.02
N SER A 164 9.14 -2.94 -16.98
CA SER A 164 10.28 -2.30 -17.64
C SER A 164 11.05 -1.37 -16.72
N ALA A 165 10.36 -0.72 -15.75
CA ALA A 165 10.98 0.26 -14.87
C ALA A 165 11.60 -0.36 -13.61
N PHE A 166 11.02 -1.43 -13.07
CA PHE A 166 11.37 -1.92 -11.74
C PHE A 166 11.77 -3.39 -11.68
N GLY A 167 12.64 -3.68 -10.73
CA GLY A 167 13.22 -4.98 -10.45
C GLY A 167 12.22 -6.03 -9.94
N PRO A 168 12.73 -7.21 -9.53
CA PRO A 168 11.91 -8.38 -9.23
C PRO A 168 11.23 -8.33 -7.85
N THR A 169 11.57 -7.36 -7.01
CA THR A 169 11.00 -7.23 -5.66
C THR A 169 10.47 -5.83 -5.43
N ILE A 170 9.24 -5.73 -4.93
CA ILE A 170 8.61 -4.49 -4.48
C ILE A 170 8.26 -4.64 -3.00
N LEU A 171 8.60 -3.64 -2.21
CA LEU A 171 8.20 -3.61 -0.80
C LEU A 171 7.29 -2.42 -0.55
N SER A 172 6.33 -2.59 0.36
CA SER A 172 5.39 -1.53 0.75
C SER A 172 5.24 -1.49 2.26
N LEU A 173 5.79 -0.44 2.89
CA LEU A 173 5.66 -0.16 4.32
C LEU A 173 4.41 0.68 4.55
N SER A 174 3.49 0.20 5.37
CA SER A 174 2.26 0.90 5.76
C SER A 174 2.44 1.63 7.07
N LEU A 175 2.09 2.92 7.12
CA LEU A 175 2.22 3.77 8.31
C LEU A 175 0.93 4.55 8.55
N LEU A 176 0.67 4.94 9.81
CA LEU A 176 -0.42 5.76 10.34
C LEU A 176 -1.80 5.11 10.27
N GLY A 177 -2.10 4.35 9.25
CA GLY A 177 -3.42 3.74 9.07
C GLY A 177 -3.33 2.34 8.46
N ASP A 178 -4.30 1.53 8.84
CA ASP A 178 -4.51 0.19 8.28
C ASP A 178 -5.22 0.26 6.93
N ALA A 179 -5.09 -0.78 6.12
CA ALA A 179 -5.87 -0.94 4.90
C ALA A 179 -6.01 -2.41 4.51
N VAL A 180 -7.08 -2.76 3.81
CA VAL A 180 -7.14 -4.02 3.07
C VAL A 180 -6.64 -3.77 1.66
N MET A 181 -5.56 -4.46 1.29
CA MET A 181 -5.08 -4.53 -0.09
C MET A 181 -5.71 -5.72 -0.77
N GLU A 182 -6.24 -5.49 -1.95
CA GLU A 182 -6.87 -6.53 -2.75
C GLU A 182 -5.97 -6.90 -3.93
N PHE A 183 -5.95 -8.17 -4.26
CA PHE A 183 -5.19 -8.75 -5.37
C PHE A 183 -6.17 -9.40 -6.34
N ARG A 184 -5.95 -9.21 -7.63
CA ARG A 184 -6.72 -9.90 -8.67
C ARG A 184 -5.82 -10.37 -9.81
N SER A 185 -6.11 -11.55 -10.35
CA SER A 185 -5.48 -12.06 -11.57
C SER A 185 -6.44 -12.00 -12.76
N SER A 186 -5.92 -12.28 -13.96
CA SER A 186 -6.71 -12.30 -15.20
C SER A 186 -7.79 -13.40 -15.26
N GLY A 187 -7.86 -14.31 -14.28
CA GLY A 187 -8.79 -15.43 -14.22
C GLY A 187 -9.93 -15.26 -13.21
N GLU A 188 -10.37 -14.02 -12.91
CA GLU A 188 -11.41 -13.72 -11.90
C GLU A 188 -11.00 -14.07 -10.45
N GLU A 189 -9.77 -14.52 -10.23
CA GLU A 189 -9.26 -14.78 -8.90
C GLU A 189 -9.12 -13.46 -8.13
N HIS A 190 -9.67 -13.45 -6.94
CA HIS A 190 -9.63 -12.28 -6.04
C HIS A 190 -9.18 -12.70 -4.64
N ARG A 191 -8.27 -11.95 -4.07
CA ARG A 191 -7.74 -12.15 -2.72
C ARG A 191 -7.69 -10.81 -1.99
N ALA A 192 -7.83 -10.83 -0.68
CA ALA A 192 -7.76 -9.65 0.17
C ALA A 192 -6.79 -9.91 1.33
N LEU A 193 -5.89 -8.96 1.58
CA LEU A 193 -4.90 -9.01 2.65
C LEU A 193 -5.03 -7.76 3.52
N PHE A 194 -5.24 -7.95 4.81
CA PHE A 194 -5.17 -6.88 5.78
C PHE A 194 -3.71 -6.46 6.01
N LEU A 195 -3.43 -5.18 5.84
CA LEU A 195 -2.14 -4.54 6.08
C LEU A 195 -2.26 -3.65 7.32
N PRO A 196 -1.88 -4.13 8.49
CA PRO A 196 -1.83 -3.27 9.68
C PRO A 196 -0.78 -2.17 9.50
N ARG A 197 -0.99 -1.05 10.20
CA ARG A 197 0.06 -0.01 10.29
C ARG A 197 1.37 -0.63 10.81
N ARG A 198 2.50 -0.06 10.43
CA ARG A 198 3.85 -0.54 10.73
C ARG A 198 4.21 -1.89 10.11
N SER A 199 3.38 -2.42 9.20
CA SER A 199 3.72 -3.65 8.48
C SER A 199 4.45 -3.39 7.16
N LEU A 200 5.36 -4.29 6.82
CA LEU A 200 6.05 -4.32 5.53
C LEU A 200 5.54 -5.50 4.69
N LEU A 201 4.93 -5.18 3.57
CA LEU A 201 4.56 -6.15 2.54
C LEU A 201 5.72 -6.31 1.56
N VAL A 202 6.08 -7.55 1.27
CA VAL A 202 7.07 -7.91 0.24
C VAL A 202 6.35 -8.64 -0.88
N MET A 203 6.54 -8.19 -2.11
CA MET A 203 5.98 -8.79 -3.32
C MET A 203 7.10 -9.17 -4.27
N HIS A 204 7.19 -10.46 -4.62
CA HIS A 204 8.08 -10.99 -5.65
C HIS A 204 7.34 -12.05 -6.48
N SER A 205 7.97 -12.65 -7.48
CA SER A 205 7.38 -13.70 -8.33
C SER A 205 5.97 -13.33 -8.84
N ASP A 206 4.96 -14.21 -8.68
CA ASP A 206 3.58 -14.00 -9.15
C ASP A 206 2.97 -12.73 -8.56
N ALA A 207 3.14 -12.49 -7.27
CA ALA A 207 2.61 -11.30 -6.60
C ALA A 207 3.13 -10.00 -7.22
N ARG A 208 4.40 -10.01 -7.70
CA ARG A 208 5.05 -8.86 -8.33
C ARG A 208 4.66 -8.68 -9.80
N TYR A 209 4.48 -9.78 -10.54
CA TYR A 209 4.44 -9.73 -12.00
C TYR A 209 3.09 -10.11 -12.61
N ARG A 210 2.31 -10.94 -11.91
CA ARG A 210 1.06 -11.48 -12.43
C ARG A 210 -0.17 -10.84 -11.79
N TRP A 211 -0.13 -10.61 -10.48
CA TRP A 211 -1.27 -10.12 -9.74
C TRP A 211 -1.33 -8.59 -9.73
N GLN A 212 -2.45 -8.04 -10.20
CA GLN A 212 -2.75 -6.64 -9.93
C GLN A 212 -3.05 -6.48 -8.45
N HIS A 213 -2.47 -5.46 -7.83
CA HIS A 213 -2.77 -5.09 -6.46
C HIS A 213 -3.41 -3.70 -6.41
N TYR A 214 -4.28 -3.48 -5.44
CA TYR A 214 -5.00 -2.22 -5.30
C TYR A 214 -5.57 -2.04 -3.90
N ILE A 215 -5.91 -0.80 -3.56
CA ILE A 215 -6.64 -0.47 -2.34
C ILE A 215 -7.94 0.20 -2.79
N PRO A 216 -9.12 -0.40 -2.51
CA PRO A 216 -10.40 0.16 -2.91
C PRO A 216 -10.64 1.55 -2.34
N HIS A 217 -11.34 2.42 -3.09
CA HIS A 217 -11.81 3.71 -2.62
C HIS A 217 -13.02 3.53 -1.71
N ARG A 218 -12.79 3.36 -0.41
CA ARG A 218 -13.84 3.18 0.60
C ARG A 218 -13.36 3.65 1.97
N LYS A 219 -14.27 4.06 2.85
CA LYS A 219 -13.97 4.56 4.21
C LYS A 219 -13.91 3.44 5.26
N PHE A 220 -14.39 2.27 4.93
CA PHE A 220 -14.44 1.10 5.81
C PHE A 220 -13.90 -0.12 5.06
N ASP A 221 -13.18 -0.96 5.75
CA ASP A 221 -12.73 -2.26 5.26
C ASP A 221 -13.48 -3.39 5.95
N ASP A 222 -13.63 -4.51 5.26
CA ASP A 222 -14.02 -5.77 5.87
C ASP A 222 -12.75 -6.48 6.34
N VAL A 223 -12.60 -6.61 7.64
CA VAL A 223 -11.49 -7.34 8.27
C VAL A 223 -12.08 -8.52 9.02
N GLU A 224 -11.92 -9.72 8.49
CA GLU A 224 -12.45 -10.97 9.07
C GLU A 224 -13.96 -10.92 9.35
N GLY A 225 -14.74 -10.28 8.50
CA GLY A 225 -16.18 -10.12 8.63
C GLY A 225 -16.61 -8.91 9.47
N ALA A 226 -15.66 -8.17 10.04
CA ALA A 226 -15.94 -6.95 10.80
C ALA A 226 -15.78 -5.70 9.92
N CYS A 227 -16.79 -4.81 9.92
CA CYS A 227 -16.74 -3.52 9.24
C CYS A 227 -15.87 -2.55 10.03
N THR A 228 -14.62 -2.37 9.61
CA THR A 228 -13.57 -1.61 10.30
C THR A 228 -13.35 -0.25 9.63
N PRO A 229 -13.46 0.88 10.35
CA PRO A 229 -13.20 2.19 9.78
C PRO A 229 -11.71 2.39 9.50
N ARG A 230 -11.37 2.95 8.34
CA ARG A 230 -10.00 3.39 8.05
C ARG A 230 -9.64 4.63 8.86
N GLY A 231 -8.35 4.76 9.20
CA GLY A 231 -7.79 5.97 9.81
C GLY A 231 -7.97 7.21 8.93
N GLU A 232 -7.72 8.40 9.48
CA GLU A 232 -7.87 9.67 8.73
C GLU A 232 -6.87 9.78 7.59
N VAL A 233 -5.67 9.20 7.80
CA VAL A 233 -4.57 9.21 6.84
C VAL A 233 -3.86 7.85 6.88
N ARG A 234 -3.42 7.36 5.71
CA ARG A 234 -2.44 6.27 5.57
C ARG A 234 -1.27 6.79 4.75
N LEU A 235 -0.06 6.53 5.24
CA LEU A 235 1.16 6.68 4.45
C LEU A 235 1.62 5.32 3.94
N SER A 236 2.22 5.30 2.75
CA SER A 236 2.89 4.12 2.20
C SER A 236 4.24 4.51 1.63
N TYR A 237 5.31 3.88 2.10
CA TYR A 237 6.62 3.92 1.48
C TYR A 237 6.78 2.69 0.60
N THR A 238 6.92 2.89 -0.71
CA THR A 238 7.11 1.80 -1.66
C THR A 238 8.55 1.82 -2.15
N PHE A 239 9.29 0.76 -1.90
CA PHE A 239 10.71 0.59 -2.19
C PHE A 239 10.89 -0.26 -3.44
N ARG A 240 11.75 0.17 -4.36
CA ARG A 240 12.01 -0.47 -5.64
C ARG A 240 13.48 -0.37 -6.03
N GLU A 241 13.99 -1.41 -6.65
CA GLU A 241 15.21 -1.38 -7.46
C GLU A 241 14.79 -0.97 -8.87
N ARG A 242 15.44 0.02 -9.47
CA ARG A 242 15.21 0.33 -10.89
C ARG A 242 15.80 -0.78 -11.76
N ARG A 243 15.13 -1.06 -12.86
CA ARG A 243 15.59 -2.03 -13.83
C ARG A 243 16.54 -1.41 -14.82
N HIS A 244 17.64 -2.11 -15.07
CA HIS A 244 18.59 -1.80 -16.14
C HIS A 244 18.49 -2.90 -17.20
N GLY A 245 17.89 -2.59 -18.35
CA GLY A 245 17.69 -3.54 -19.44
C GLY A 245 16.29 -4.16 -19.51
N PRO A 246 16.06 -5.10 -20.43
CA PRO A 246 14.75 -5.69 -20.67
C PRO A 246 14.29 -6.54 -19.50
N CYS A 247 12.97 -6.67 -19.33
CA CYS A 247 12.40 -7.55 -18.33
C CYS A 247 12.40 -9.01 -18.82
N GLU A 248 12.95 -9.91 -18.03
CA GLU A 248 13.04 -11.35 -18.31
C GLU A 248 12.04 -12.19 -17.48
N CYS A 249 10.93 -11.57 -17.01
CA CYS A 249 9.95 -12.27 -16.19
C CYS A 249 9.22 -13.39 -16.97
N GLU A 250 8.68 -14.36 -16.24
CA GLU A 250 7.92 -15.48 -16.80
C GLU A 250 6.49 -15.13 -17.27
N PHE A 251 6.12 -13.82 -17.25
CA PHE A 251 4.76 -13.33 -17.51
C PHE A 251 4.71 -12.40 -18.73
N PRO A 252 4.92 -12.91 -19.96
CA PRO A 252 5.02 -12.08 -21.16
C PRO A 252 3.73 -11.33 -21.50
N LEU A 253 2.56 -11.87 -21.10
CA LEU A 253 1.27 -11.25 -21.37
C LEU A 253 1.01 -10.00 -20.52
N GLN A 254 1.57 -9.94 -19.32
CA GLN A 254 1.48 -8.82 -18.40
C GLN A 254 2.66 -7.84 -18.55
N CYS A 255 3.73 -8.26 -19.24
CA CYS A 255 4.98 -7.53 -19.33
C CYS A 255 4.94 -6.41 -20.37
N ASP A 256 5.04 -5.17 -19.94
CA ASP A 256 5.11 -4.00 -20.81
C ASP A 256 6.38 -3.95 -21.67
N SER A 257 7.49 -4.53 -21.23
CA SER A 257 8.72 -4.69 -22.03
C SER A 257 8.55 -5.62 -23.24
N ARG A 258 7.57 -6.52 -23.22
CA ARG A 258 7.31 -7.50 -24.27
C ARG A 258 6.02 -7.25 -25.04
N GLY A 259 5.44 -6.05 -24.90
CA GLY A 259 4.22 -5.69 -25.62
C GLY A 259 2.95 -6.32 -25.05
N GLY A 260 2.93 -6.69 -23.77
CA GLY A 260 1.77 -7.27 -23.09
C GLY A 260 0.49 -6.40 -23.18
N VAL A 261 -0.66 -6.99 -22.90
CA VAL A 261 -2.00 -6.40 -23.12
C VAL A 261 -2.21 -5.09 -22.37
N GLU A 262 -1.61 -4.89 -21.19
CA GLU A 262 -1.72 -3.65 -20.43
C GLU A 262 -1.01 -2.47 -21.10
N SER A 263 0.08 -2.71 -21.87
CA SER A 263 0.74 -1.67 -22.64
C SER A 263 -0.11 -1.15 -23.81
N LYS A 264 -0.99 -1.98 -24.35
CA LYS A 264 -1.88 -1.60 -25.47
C LYS A 264 -3.08 -0.76 -25.00
N CYS A 265 -3.57 -0.95 -23.79
CA CYS A 265 -4.70 -0.18 -23.26
C CYS A 265 -4.31 1.27 -22.93
N SER A 266 -3.11 1.51 -22.38
CA SER A 266 -2.63 2.89 -22.10
C SER A 266 -2.32 3.66 -23.38
N LYS A 267 -1.80 3.01 -24.42
CA LYS A 267 -1.54 3.65 -25.73
C LYS A 267 -2.83 4.06 -26.47
N ARG A 268 -3.94 3.31 -26.31
CA ARG A 268 -5.24 3.70 -26.90
C ARG A 268 -5.82 4.96 -26.24
N ARG A 269 -5.72 5.11 -24.91
CA ARG A 269 -6.21 6.31 -24.22
C ARG A 269 -5.38 7.56 -24.53
N ALA A 270 -4.07 7.45 -24.71
CA ALA A 270 -3.22 8.56 -25.13
C ALA A 270 -3.51 9.01 -26.58
N GLY A 271 -3.86 8.08 -27.47
CA GLY A 271 -4.26 8.40 -28.85
C GLY A 271 -5.64 9.04 -29.00
N GLU A 272 -6.57 8.75 -28.09
CA GLU A 272 -7.91 9.36 -28.09
C GLU A 272 -7.90 10.80 -27.54
N THR A 273 -7.05 11.09 -26.55
CA THR A 273 -6.95 12.47 -26.02
C THR A 273 -6.34 13.43 -27.03
N GLN A 274 -5.47 12.97 -27.93
CA GLN A 274 -4.90 13.81 -29.01
C GLN A 274 -5.87 14.07 -30.16
N ARG A 275 -6.89 13.22 -30.38
CA ARG A 275 -7.89 13.45 -31.43
C ARG A 275 -8.97 14.48 -31.05
N PHE A 276 -9.22 14.69 -29.76
CA PHE A 276 -10.20 15.70 -29.29
C PHE A 276 -9.62 17.12 -29.23
N SER A 277 -8.31 17.31 -29.19
CA SER A 277 -7.71 18.66 -29.20
C SER A 277 -7.56 19.27 -30.59
N ASN A 278 -7.66 18.50 -31.68
CA ASN A 278 -7.53 18.99 -33.06
C ASN A 278 -8.89 19.24 -33.76
N ALA A 279 -10.02 19.08 -33.07
CA ALA A 279 -11.36 19.25 -33.66
C ALA A 279 -12.05 20.57 -33.30
N VAL A 280 -11.37 21.50 -32.60
CA VAL A 280 -11.96 22.79 -32.18
C VAL A 280 -11.27 23.99 -32.86
N GLY A 281 -10.54 23.78 -33.91
CA GLY A 281 -9.76 24.83 -34.60
C GLY A 281 -10.02 24.99 -36.09
N ASP A 282 -11.27 24.87 -36.58
CA ASP A 282 -11.62 25.39 -37.89
C ASP A 282 -13.15 25.60 -37.99
N ALA A 283 -13.58 26.75 -37.53
CA ALA A 283 -14.85 27.30 -37.90
C ALA A 283 -14.72 28.83 -37.91
N ARG A 284 -14.12 29.33 -39.02
CA ARG A 284 -14.44 30.62 -39.65
C ARG A 284 -13.99 30.64 -41.09
#